data_999f849a3fa538a4b94e4def58c01a69
#
_entry.id   999f849a3fa538a4b94e4def58c01a69
#
_cell.length_a   1.000
_cell.length_b   1.000
_cell.length_c   1.000
_cell.angle_alpha   90.00
_cell.angle_beta   90.00
_cell.angle_gamma   90.00
#
_symmetry.space_group_name_H-M   'P 1'
#
loop_
_entity.id
_entity.type
_entity.pdbx_description
1 polymer ?
#
loop_
_entity_poly.entity_id
_entity_poly.type
_entity_poly.pdbx_seq_one_letter_code
_entity_poly.pdbx_strand_id
1 'polypeptide(L)'
;MKKRVLSCLLVVVLAVGLLAVPAAASGSSPASTDRADKLVALHLFQGTADGYKLDNIPTRMQGLVMLIRLLGKEEEALSRKEVSPFTDLTWGQDHAGYAYTHGLTKGTGATTFTPNSPLTATGYVTFLLRALGYSDTEGDFTWGRQMTFANSIGMIDQAAVFKLPGLTLNRGDMVDLSYAALTCRMKGESRTLAEKLRDDGVFTTAEGKAAGVLGSGAGWNYSYAPYNNSTVKYVKKTVATSKGSVTAHVLTVNTANPRVTVKSAMVNNTLGATAPFSKIVQNSGGAVAVINGNFFSAYNAFKTPIGHVMVDGEFLYGSSGISSLGITKSGEARIGRPALFTRVKETGGSNSWAAYEINTSYQGDSVSVMYTPAYGKSVAITGSGSMLTVSRGVITGFDAVAPGAVVSIPANGYVVFMGTGYTSTDYFRTPAVGKSVTMEYYLFKEDPEGFRLDDVVSIISGAPRLVQDGAIVTTLEPGFTEARFTTNSAPRSAVGVNGAGELLLVSVPGGATIQQMRELMLSLGCVDAFNIDGGASCGMYYNGSYLATPGREIPVTLQVFVD
;
A
#
# COMPACT_ATOMS: atom_id res chain seq x y z
N MET A 1 -0.50 -35.12 -69.55
CA MET A 1 -0.15 -35.75 -68.25
C MET A 1 0.36 -34.66 -67.32
N LYS A 2 -0.49 -34.13 -66.41
CA LYS A 2 -0.18 -33.08 -65.47
C LYS A 2 0.00 -33.70 -64.09
N LYS A 3 1.21 -33.70 -63.54
CA LYS A 3 1.53 -34.10 -62.17
C LYS A 3 1.16 -32.95 -61.21
N ARG A 4 0.23 -33.19 -60.33
CA ARG A 4 -0.07 -32.31 -59.19
C ARG A 4 0.93 -32.60 -58.07
N VAL A 5 1.70 -31.61 -57.68
CA VAL A 5 2.54 -31.65 -56.49
C VAL A 5 1.69 -31.13 -55.32
N LEU A 6 1.46 -31.98 -54.33
CA LEU A 6 0.72 -31.66 -53.10
C LEU A 6 1.77 -31.16 -52.09
N SER A 7 1.72 -29.89 -51.77
CA SER A 7 2.59 -29.28 -50.75
C SER A 7 1.93 -29.45 -49.39
N CYS A 8 2.49 -30.33 -48.55
CA CYS A 8 2.10 -30.44 -47.14
C CYS A 8 2.75 -29.31 -46.35
N LEU A 9 1.94 -28.35 -45.91
CA LEU A 9 2.35 -27.35 -44.96
C LEU A 9 2.30 -27.97 -43.57
N LEU A 10 3.46 -28.25 -42.99
CA LEU A 10 3.63 -28.73 -41.62
C LEU A 10 3.53 -27.50 -40.69
N VAL A 11 2.37 -27.29 -40.07
CA VAL A 11 2.20 -26.29 -39.00
C VAL A 11 2.75 -26.89 -37.72
N VAL A 12 3.96 -26.49 -37.33
CA VAL A 12 4.52 -26.77 -36.01
C VAL A 12 3.90 -25.78 -35.04
N VAL A 13 2.90 -26.22 -34.29
CA VAL A 13 2.40 -25.48 -33.12
C VAL A 13 3.39 -25.68 -31.99
N LEU A 14 4.26 -24.69 -31.77
CA LEU A 14 5.05 -24.60 -30.56
C LEU A 14 4.10 -24.27 -29.40
N ALA A 15 3.66 -25.28 -28.66
CA ALA A 15 3.07 -25.11 -27.34
C ALA A 15 4.17 -24.63 -26.40
N VAL A 16 4.28 -23.32 -26.22
CA VAL A 16 5.03 -22.74 -25.10
C VAL A 16 4.22 -23.02 -23.85
N GLY A 17 4.50 -24.15 -23.20
CA GLY A 17 4.03 -24.40 -21.84
C GLY A 17 4.65 -23.34 -20.92
N LEU A 18 3.84 -22.37 -20.50
CA LEU A 18 4.16 -21.57 -19.33
C LEU A 18 4.19 -22.55 -18.13
N LEU A 19 5.40 -22.99 -17.80
CA LEU A 19 5.67 -23.56 -16.48
C LEU A 19 5.51 -22.38 -15.50
N ALA A 20 4.32 -22.24 -14.96
CA ALA A 20 4.11 -21.46 -13.74
C ALA A 20 4.98 -22.12 -12.67
N VAL A 21 6.12 -21.49 -12.35
CA VAL A 21 6.90 -21.88 -11.18
C VAL A 21 5.98 -21.58 -9.99
N PRO A 22 5.55 -22.60 -9.22
CA PRO A 22 4.74 -22.33 -8.04
C PRO A 22 5.56 -21.41 -7.12
N ALA A 23 4.97 -20.31 -6.69
CA ALA A 23 5.54 -19.49 -5.63
C ALA A 23 5.78 -20.43 -4.44
N ALA A 24 7.00 -20.45 -3.92
CA ALA A 24 7.36 -21.33 -2.82
C ALA A 24 6.43 -21.03 -1.64
N ALA A 25 5.78 -22.08 -1.13
CA ALA A 25 5.01 -21.99 0.09
C ALA A 25 5.92 -21.50 1.24
N SER A 26 5.43 -20.61 2.07
CA SER A 26 6.13 -20.21 3.29
C SER A 26 6.27 -21.44 4.19
N GLY A 27 7.44 -21.65 4.80
CA GLY A 27 7.62 -22.73 5.79
C GLY A 27 6.73 -22.49 7.00
N SER A 28 6.18 -23.55 7.60
CA SER A 28 5.39 -23.44 8.83
C SER A 28 6.26 -22.95 9.99
N SER A 29 5.71 -22.05 10.79
CA SER A 29 6.40 -21.54 12.00
C SER A 29 6.07 -22.38 13.23
N PRO A 30 6.92 -22.39 14.29
CA PRO A 30 6.56 -22.97 15.59
C PRO A 30 5.26 -22.39 16.16
N ALA A 31 4.95 -21.13 15.86
CA ALA A 31 3.71 -20.47 16.24
C ALA A 31 2.48 -21.03 15.52
N SER A 32 2.61 -21.52 14.28
CA SER A 32 1.52 -22.21 13.57
C SER A 32 1.20 -23.56 14.20
N THR A 33 2.21 -24.25 14.76
CA THR A 33 1.99 -25.50 15.52
C THR A 33 1.20 -25.24 16.81
N ASP A 34 1.57 -24.21 17.58
CA ASP A 34 0.82 -23.81 18.78
C ASP A 34 -0.65 -23.45 18.47
N ARG A 35 -0.89 -22.73 17.38
CA ARG A 35 -2.26 -22.43 16.96
C ARG A 35 -3.03 -23.66 16.45
N ALA A 36 -2.35 -24.59 15.78
CA ALA A 36 -2.96 -25.88 15.41
C ALA A 36 -3.40 -26.66 16.65
N ASP A 37 -2.54 -26.75 17.69
CA ASP A 37 -2.86 -27.39 18.96
C ASP A 37 -4.08 -26.72 19.63
N LYS A 38 -4.14 -25.40 19.63
CA LYS A 38 -5.28 -24.63 20.14
C LYS A 38 -6.58 -24.90 19.38
N LEU A 39 -6.53 -24.94 18.04
CA LEU A 39 -7.71 -25.26 17.22
C LEU A 39 -8.16 -26.72 17.42
N VAL A 40 -7.24 -27.65 17.65
CA VAL A 40 -7.57 -29.05 18.00
C VAL A 40 -8.26 -29.10 19.36
N ALA A 41 -7.74 -28.39 20.36
CA ALA A 41 -8.34 -28.30 21.69
C ALA A 41 -9.74 -27.67 21.68
N LEU A 42 -10.05 -26.84 20.69
CA LEU A 42 -11.39 -26.27 20.45
C LEU A 42 -12.27 -27.15 19.54
N HIS A 43 -11.81 -28.33 19.11
CA HIS A 43 -12.50 -29.24 18.17
C HIS A 43 -12.71 -28.66 16.76
N LEU A 44 -11.94 -27.63 16.39
CA LEU A 44 -12.08 -26.88 15.15
C LEU A 44 -11.07 -27.26 14.06
N PHE A 45 -10.11 -28.13 14.37
CA PHE A 45 -9.10 -28.61 13.43
C PHE A 45 -8.75 -30.08 13.71
N GLN A 46 -8.39 -30.79 12.66
CA GLN A 46 -7.91 -32.15 12.75
C GLN A 46 -6.60 -32.31 11.99
N GLY A 47 -5.65 -32.97 12.62
CA GLY A 47 -4.42 -33.44 11.98
C GLY A 47 -4.66 -34.64 11.05
N THR A 48 -3.58 -35.25 10.65
CA THR A 48 -3.55 -36.56 9.96
C THR A 48 -2.92 -37.61 10.87
N ALA A 49 -2.94 -38.86 10.46
CA ALA A 49 -2.25 -39.92 11.20
C ALA A 49 -0.74 -39.65 11.43
N ASP A 50 -0.14 -38.83 10.52
CA ASP A 50 1.28 -38.44 10.58
C ASP A 50 1.49 -37.01 11.14
N GLY A 51 0.56 -36.46 11.90
CA GLY A 51 0.60 -35.12 12.47
C GLY A 51 -0.09 -34.05 11.60
N TYR A 52 0.19 -32.76 11.84
CA TYR A 52 -0.52 -31.66 11.19
C TYR A 52 -0.13 -31.43 9.73
N LYS A 53 1.09 -31.82 9.33
CA LYS A 53 1.63 -31.59 7.97
C LYS A 53 1.51 -30.12 7.54
N LEU A 54 1.90 -29.19 8.41
CA LEU A 54 1.68 -27.76 8.23
C LEU A 54 2.35 -27.17 6.97
N ASP A 55 3.43 -27.78 6.49
CA ASP A 55 4.13 -27.34 5.28
C ASP A 55 3.45 -27.81 3.98
N ASN A 56 2.49 -28.74 4.06
CA ASN A 56 1.81 -29.25 2.88
C ASN A 56 0.84 -28.21 2.32
N ILE A 57 0.76 -28.17 0.99
CA ILE A 57 -0.21 -27.33 0.27
C ILE A 57 -1.58 -28.06 0.27
N PRO A 58 -2.62 -27.51 0.90
CA PRO A 58 -3.96 -28.09 0.85
C PRO A 58 -4.62 -27.83 -0.49
N THR A 59 -5.55 -28.70 -0.86
CA THR A 59 -6.44 -28.43 -1.99
C THR A 59 -7.58 -27.49 -1.57
N ARG A 60 -8.26 -26.90 -2.56
CA ARG A 60 -9.42 -26.04 -2.33
C ARG A 60 -10.54 -26.77 -1.56
N MET A 61 -10.75 -28.05 -1.83
CA MET A 61 -11.72 -28.86 -1.07
C MET A 61 -11.27 -29.05 0.38
N GLN A 62 -9.98 -29.30 0.63
CA GLN A 62 -9.47 -29.40 1.99
C GLN A 62 -9.63 -28.08 2.76
N GLY A 63 -9.46 -26.93 2.09
CA GLY A 63 -9.75 -25.63 2.67
C GLY A 63 -11.24 -25.45 3.02
N LEU A 64 -12.14 -25.94 2.18
CA LEU A 64 -13.59 -25.88 2.46
C LEU A 64 -13.97 -26.77 3.66
N VAL A 65 -13.44 -27.98 3.73
CA VAL A 65 -13.64 -28.88 4.89
C VAL A 65 -13.13 -28.23 6.16
N MET A 66 -11.93 -27.60 6.11
CA MET A 66 -11.40 -26.86 7.25
C MET A 66 -12.32 -25.73 7.69
N LEU A 67 -12.90 -24.98 6.76
CA LEU A 67 -13.85 -23.91 7.09
C LEU A 67 -15.10 -24.46 7.82
N ILE A 68 -15.66 -25.55 7.34
CA ILE A 68 -16.86 -26.17 7.95
C ILE A 68 -16.55 -26.68 9.35
N ARG A 69 -15.37 -27.28 9.56
CA ARG A 69 -14.86 -27.65 10.89
C ARG A 69 -14.68 -26.45 11.78
N LEU A 70 -14.08 -25.37 11.26
CA LEU A 70 -13.90 -24.10 12.00
C LEU A 70 -15.24 -23.53 12.50
N LEU A 71 -16.32 -23.75 11.77
CA LEU A 71 -17.67 -23.37 12.17
C LEU A 71 -18.36 -24.35 13.12
N GLY A 72 -17.74 -25.49 13.45
CA GLY A 72 -18.34 -26.57 14.24
C GLY A 72 -19.52 -27.24 13.53
N LYS A 73 -19.52 -27.27 12.18
CA LYS A 73 -20.65 -27.69 11.36
C LYS A 73 -20.43 -28.96 10.54
N GLU A 74 -19.34 -29.70 10.80
CA GLU A 74 -19.02 -30.88 10.00
C GLU A 74 -20.07 -31.99 10.16
N GLU A 75 -20.51 -32.31 11.39
CA GLU A 75 -21.54 -33.31 11.63
C GLU A 75 -22.87 -32.91 10.98
N GLU A 76 -23.25 -31.63 11.07
CA GLU A 76 -24.45 -31.11 10.43
C GLU A 76 -24.36 -31.23 8.89
N ALA A 77 -23.23 -30.88 8.28
CA ALA A 77 -23.02 -30.99 6.85
C ALA A 77 -23.12 -32.43 6.35
N LEU A 78 -22.50 -33.38 7.07
CA LEU A 78 -22.55 -34.81 6.74
C LEU A 78 -23.92 -35.45 6.95
N SER A 79 -24.71 -34.95 7.92
CA SER A 79 -26.05 -35.47 8.20
C SER A 79 -27.11 -34.94 7.23
N ARG A 80 -27.05 -33.65 6.87
CA ARG A 80 -28.04 -33.01 5.98
C ARG A 80 -27.91 -33.42 4.52
N LYS A 81 -26.71 -33.77 4.04
CA LYS A 81 -26.41 -34.18 2.66
C LYS A 81 -26.99 -33.21 1.61
N GLU A 82 -26.83 -31.93 1.88
CA GLU A 82 -27.29 -30.87 0.96
C GLU A 82 -26.55 -30.94 -0.37
N VAL A 83 -27.21 -30.54 -1.47
CA VAL A 83 -26.68 -30.72 -2.83
C VAL A 83 -26.17 -29.38 -3.36
N SER A 84 -24.99 -29.39 -3.97
CA SER A 84 -24.45 -28.26 -4.72
C SER A 84 -24.62 -28.45 -6.23
N PRO A 85 -24.55 -27.38 -7.04
CA PRO A 85 -24.58 -27.49 -8.50
C PRO A 85 -23.25 -27.97 -9.11
N PHE A 86 -22.23 -28.26 -8.31
CA PHE A 86 -20.89 -28.56 -8.81
C PHE A 86 -20.78 -29.99 -9.33
N THR A 87 -20.40 -30.11 -10.60
CA THR A 87 -20.31 -31.41 -11.31
C THR A 87 -18.89 -32.00 -11.32
N ASP A 88 -17.90 -31.25 -10.86
CA ASP A 88 -16.48 -31.61 -10.86
C ASP A 88 -15.98 -32.18 -9.50
N LEU A 89 -16.90 -32.51 -8.60
CA LEU A 89 -16.56 -33.05 -7.29
C LEU A 89 -16.29 -34.56 -7.37
N THR A 90 -15.10 -34.98 -6.94
CA THR A 90 -14.73 -36.40 -6.78
C THR A 90 -14.86 -36.89 -5.34
N TRP A 91 -14.91 -35.96 -4.38
CA TRP A 91 -15.10 -36.18 -2.94
C TRP A 91 -15.60 -34.89 -2.28
N GLY A 92 -16.07 -34.98 -1.03
CA GLY A 92 -16.52 -33.81 -0.26
C GLY A 92 -17.86 -33.23 -0.71
N GLN A 93 -18.71 -34.03 -1.37
CA GLN A 93 -20.01 -33.59 -1.89
C GLN A 93 -20.89 -32.99 -0.79
N ASP A 94 -20.97 -33.63 0.37
CA ASP A 94 -21.79 -33.17 1.50
C ASP A 94 -21.30 -31.83 2.04
N HIS A 95 -19.98 -31.66 2.15
CA HIS A 95 -19.36 -30.38 2.56
C HIS A 95 -19.62 -29.27 1.53
N ALA A 96 -19.47 -29.58 0.25
CA ALA A 96 -19.70 -28.61 -0.82
C ALA A 96 -21.18 -28.22 -0.91
N GLY A 97 -22.09 -29.17 -0.72
CA GLY A 97 -23.53 -28.94 -0.67
C GLY A 97 -23.90 -28.00 0.48
N TYR A 98 -23.47 -28.34 1.68
CA TYR A 98 -23.67 -27.50 2.86
C TYR A 98 -23.12 -26.08 2.65
N ALA A 99 -21.87 -25.97 2.22
CA ALA A 99 -21.24 -24.67 2.00
C ALA A 99 -21.93 -23.83 0.93
N TYR A 100 -22.45 -24.44 -0.11
CA TYR A 100 -23.20 -23.74 -1.16
C TYR A 100 -24.55 -23.25 -0.65
N THR A 101 -25.33 -24.11 0.01
CA THR A 101 -26.65 -23.78 0.58
C THR A 101 -26.56 -22.67 1.62
N HIS A 102 -25.48 -22.66 2.43
CA HIS A 102 -25.27 -21.65 3.47
C HIS A 102 -24.43 -20.44 3.01
N GLY A 103 -24.23 -20.27 1.70
CA GLY A 103 -23.56 -19.08 1.14
C GLY A 103 -22.07 -18.98 1.40
N LEU A 104 -21.42 -20.03 1.96
CA LEU A 104 -19.99 -20.05 2.26
C LEU A 104 -19.13 -20.17 1.00
N THR A 105 -19.68 -20.75 -0.07
CA THR A 105 -19.04 -20.84 -1.38
C THR A 105 -20.02 -20.61 -2.51
N LYS A 106 -19.51 -20.11 -3.65
CA LYS A 106 -20.24 -19.98 -4.93
C LYS A 106 -19.58 -20.80 -6.03
N GLY A 107 -18.56 -21.60 -5.70
CA GLY A 107 -17.74 -22.28 -6.69
C GLY A 107 -16.69 -21.35 -7.33
N THR A 108 -16.13 -21.83 -8.44
CA THR A 108 -15.26 -21.08 -9.36
C THR A 108 -16.00 -20.74 -10.67
N GLY A 109 -17.18 -21.33 -10.85
CA GLY A 109 -18.14 -21.10 -11.91
C GLY A 109 -19.50 -21.64 -11.51
N ALA A 110 -20.50 -21.51 -12.38
CA ALA A 110 -21.88 -21.91 -12.08
C ALA A 110 -22.02 -23.39 -11.66
N THR A 111 -21.22 -24.27 -12.24
CA THR A 111 -21.25 -25.71 -11.99
C THR A 111 -19.87 -26.29 -11.64
N THR A 112 -18.88 -25.45 -11.33
CA THR A 112 -17.50 -25.86 -11.06
C THR A 112 -17.03 -25.37 -9.70
N PHE A 113 -16.29 -26.22 -8.97
CA PHE A 113 -15.67 -25.90 -7.68
C PHE A 113 -14.15 -25.92 -7.74
N THR A 114 -13.55 -26.69 -8.65
CA THR A 114 -12.12 -26.98 -8.79
C THR A 114 -11.51 -27.59 -7.51
N PRO A 115 -12.06 -28.75 -7.02
CA PRO A 115 -11.76 -29.31 -5.68
C PRO A 115 -10.28 -29.63 -5.47
N ASN A 116 -9.58 -30.06 -6.52
CA ASN A 116 -8.19 -30.51 -6.46
C ASN A 116 -7.16 -29.40 -6.73
N SER A 117 -7.59 -28.19 -7.08
CA SER A 117 -6.68 -27.06 -7.24
C SER A 117 -6.02 -26.68 -5.91
N PRO A 118 -4.76 -26.26 -5.92
CA PRO A 118 -4.12 -25.68 -4.73
C PRO A 118 -4.96 -24.56 -4.11
N LEU A 119 -5.04 -24.55 -2.78
CA LEU A 119 -5.79 -23.51 -2.07
C LEU A 119 -5.04 -22.17 -2.16
N THR A 120 -5.66 -21.18 -2.77
CA THR A 120 -5.12 -19.82 -2.81
C THR A 120 -5.51 -19.03 -1.56
N ALA A 121 -4.65 -18.09 -1.15
CA ALA A 121 -4.93 -17.20 -0.04
C ALA A 121 -6.21 -16.40 -0.27
N THR A 122 -6.40 -15.83 -1.47
CA THR A 122 -7.62 -15.10 -1.84
C THR A 122 -8.88 -15.97 -1.70
N GLY A 123 -8.80 -17.23 -2.14
CA GLY A 123 -9.91 -18.17 -2.02
C GLY A 123 -10.26 -18.47 -0.57
N TYR A 124 -9.25 -18.69 0.28
CA TYR A 124 -9.49 -19.04 1.68
C TYR A 124 -9.97 -17.83 2.51
N VAL A 125 -9.37 -16.66 2.33
CA VAL A 125 -9.84 -15.43 2.97
C VAL A 125 -11.29 -15.13 2.59
N THR A 126 -11.69 -15.36 1.32
CA THR A 126 -13.09 -15.23 0.91
C THR A 126 -14.02 -16.18 1.69
N PHE A 127 -13.60 -17.43 1.91
CA PHE A 127 -14.35 -18.38 2.73
C PHE A 127 -14.53 -17.86 4.16
N LEU A 128 -13.45 -17.37 4.78
CA LEU A 128 -13.47 -16.85 6.14
C LEU A 128 -14.34 -15.58 6.26
N LEU A 129 -14.29 -14.66 5.31
CA LEU A 129 -15.14 -13.48 5.29
C LEU A 129 -16.62 -13.85 5.23
N ARG A 130 -16.98 -14.84 4.41
CA ARG A 130 -18.37 -15.33 4.33
C ARG A 130 -18.80 -16.04 5.63
N ALA A 131 -17.89 -16.77 6.28
CA ALA A 131 -18.14 -17.36 7.60
C ALA A 131 -18.37 -16.30 8.69
N LEU A 132 -17.77 -15.12 8.56
CA LEU A 132 -18.02 -13.96 9.42
C LEU A 132 -19.32 -13.21 9.07
N GLY A 133 -20.05 -13.64 8.04
CA GLY A 133 -21.31 -13.05 7.60
C GLY A 133 -21.17 -11.95 6.55
N TYR A 134 -19.96 -11.66 6.06
CA TYR A 134 -19.75 -10.68 4.99
C TYR A 134 -19.95 -11.29 3.60
N SER A 135 -20.52 -10.53 2.69
CA SER A 135 -20.92 -11.01 1.37
C SER A 135 -20.43 -10.10 0.24
N ASP A 136 -19.78 -10.71 -0.76
CA ASP A 136 -19.40 -10.07 -2.02
C ASP A 136 -20.59 -9.75 -2.92
N THR A 137 -21.78 -10.34 -2.69
CA THR A 137 -23.02 -10.03 -3.41
C THR A 137 -23.88 -8.98 -2.73
N GLU A 138 -23.71 -8.77 -1.44
CA GLU A 138 -24.41 -7.72 -0.69
C GLU A 138 -23.60 -6.42 -0.64
N GLY A 139 -22.41 -6.39 -1.28
CA GLY A 139 -21.62 -5.20 -1.42
C GLY A 139 -20.68 -4.91 -0.25
N ASP A 140 -20.48 -5.85 0.70
CA ASP A 140 -19.51 -5.64 1.78
C ASP A 140 -18.08 -5.54 1.27
N PHE A 141 -17.75 -6.34 0.26
CA PHE A 141 -16.46 -6.27 -0.45
C PHE A 141 -16.62 -6.66 -1.91
N THR A 142 -15.70 -6.23 -2.76
CA THR A 142 -15.66 -6.63 -4.17
C THR A 142 -14.59 -7.69 -4.40
N TRP A 143 -14.78 -8.55 -5.42
CA TRP A 143 -13.77 -9.51 -5.84
C TRP A 143 -12.46 -8.77 -6.22
N GLY A 144 -11.34 -9.25 -5.73
CA GLY A 144 -10.03 -8.60 -5.86
C GLY A 144 -9.65 -7.71 -4.67
N ARG A 145 -10.61 -7.33 -3.80
CA ARG A 145 -10.36 -6.50 -2.61
C ARG A 145 -10.57 -7.22 -1.27
N GLN A 146 -10.67 -8.54 -1.28
CA GLN A 146 -10.88 -9.36 -0.07
C GLN A 146 -9.83 -9.11 1.02
N MET A 147 -8.56 -8.95 0.62
CA MET A 147 -7.47 -8.74 1.57
C MET A 147 -7.57 -7.36 2.23
N THR A 148 -7.85 -6.31 1.45
CA THR A 148 -8.07 -4.97 1.99
C THR A 148 -9.24 -4.96 2.97
N PHE A 149 -10.34 -5.66 2.63
CA PHE A 149 -11.48 -5.77 3.53
C PHE A 149 -11.17 -6.60 4.79
N ALA A 150 -10.46 -7.72 4.66
CA ALA A 150 -10.01 -8.53 5.79
C ALA A 150 -9.11 -7.74 6.75
N ASN A 151 -8.29 -6.83 6.23
CA ASN A 151 -7.50 -5.90 7.04
C ASN A 151 -8.39 -4.87 7.76
N SER A 152 -9.37 -4.28 7.08
CA SER A 152 -10.24 -3.26 7.68
C SER A 152 -11.06 -3.78 8.86
N ILE A 153 -11.37 -5.08 8.89
CA ILE A 153 -12.04 -5.74 10.03
C ILE A 153 -11.05 -6.33 11.06
N GLY A 154 -9.75 -6.15 10.87
CA GLY A 154 -8.71 -6.59 11.79
C GLY A 154 -8.35 -8.09 11.72
N MET A 155 -8.79 -8.83 10.69
CA MET A 155 -8.49 -10.25 10.53
C MET A 155 -7.03 -10.50 10.11
N ILE A 156 -6.49 -9.65 9.25
CA ILE A 156 -5.11 -9.72 8.77
C ILE A 156 -4.43 -8.36 8.94
N ASP A 157 -3.11 -8.35 9.07
CA ASP A 157 -2.35 -7.10 9.08
C ASP A 157 -2.13 -6.57 7.66
N GLN A 158 -1.60 -5.35 7.58
CA GLN A 158 -1.35 -4.70 6.31
C GLN A 158 -0.27 -5.44 5.48
N ALA A 159 0.70 -6.08 6.12
CA ALA A 159 1.71 -6.87 5.41
C ALA A 159 1.06 -8.05 4.69
N ALA A 160 0.06 -8.69 5.30
CA ALA A 160 -0.69 -9.78 4.70
C ALA A 160 -1.55 -9.33 3.51
N VAL A 161 -2.07 -8.08 3.51
CA VAL A 161 -2.81 -7.52 2.35
C VAL A 161 -2.00 -7.59 1.07
N PHE A 162 -0.71 -7.28 1.15
CA PHE A 162 0.18 -7.26 -0.02
C PHE A 162 0.78 -8.63 -0.34
N LYS A 163 0.95 -9.48 0.65
CA LYS A 163 1.69 -10.74 0.51
C LYS A 163 0.83 -11.93 0.13
N LEU A 164 -0.41 -11.96 0.62
CA LEU A 164 -1.30 -13.08 0.36
C LEU A 164 -1.85 -13.16 -1.07
N PRO A 165 -2.16 -12.05 -1.79
CA PRO A 165 -2.67 -12.15 -3.15
C PRO A 165 -1.74 -12.96 -4.05
N GLY A 166 -2.31 -13.96 -4.76
CA GLY A 166 -1.55 -14.83 -5.66
C GLY A 166 -0.74 -15.93 -5.00
N LEU A 167 -0.64 -15.98 -3.66
CA LEU A 167 0.01 -17.09 -2.96
C LEU A 167 -0.87 -18.33 -2.89
N THR A 168 -0.23 -19.47 -3.00
CA THR A 168 -0.78 -20.77 -2.58
C THR A 168 -0.45 -20.95 -1.10
N LEU A 169 -1.47 -21.20 -0.28
CA LEU A 169 -1.31 -21.43 1.16
C LEU A 169 -0.73 -22.81 1.44
N ASN A 170 0.08 -22.92 2.49
CA ASN A 170 0.30 -24.18 3.18
C ASN A 170 -0.75 -24.39 4.28
N ARG A 171 -0.75 -25.56 4.93
CA ARG A 171 -1.70 -25.87 6.02
C ARG A 171 -1.46 -25.01 7.26
N GLY A 172 -0.21 -24.57 7.51
CA GLY A 172 0.12 -23.63 8.58
C GLY A 172 -0.53 -22.26 8.38
N ASP A 173 -0.42 -21.69 7.17
CA ASP A 173 -1.10 -20.43 6.84
C ASP A 173 -2.63 -20.56 6.97
N MET A 174 -3.19 -21.70 6.53
CA MET A 174 -4.62 -21.99 6.67
C MET A 174 -5.04 -22.04 8.15
N VAL A 175 -4.26 -22.67 9.02
CA VAL A 175 -4.48 -22.71 10.48
C VAL A 175 -4.41 -21.30 11.06
N ASP A 176 -3.40 -20.54 10.70
CA ASP A 176 -3.17 -19.18 11.22
C ASP A 176 -4.29 -18.21 10.82
N LEU A 177 -4.73 -18.25 9.57
CA LEU A 177 -5.86 -17.46 9.09
C LEU A 177 -7.17 -17.86 9.78
N SER A 178 -7.38 -19.17 10.01
CA SER A 178 -8.54 -19.66 10.74
C SER A 178 -8.56 -19.18 12.19
N TYR A 179 -7.42 -19.21 12.85
CA TYR A 179 -7.29 -18.71 14.22
C TYR A 179 -7.55 -17.19 14.28
N ALA A 180 -7.07 -16.43 13.33
CA ALA A 180 -7.34 -14.99 13.23
C ALA A 180 -8.85 -14.71 13.06
N ALA A 181 -9.54 -15.46 12.22
CA ALA A 181 -10.98 -15.30 12.00
C ALA A 181 -11.79 -15.50 13.28
N LEU A 182 -11.38 -16.39 14.21
CA LEU A 182 -12.06 -16.62 15.49
C LEU A 182 -12.14 -15.35 16.35
N THR A 183 -11.14 -14.48 16.27
CA THR A 183 -11.06 -13.24 17.06
C THR A 183 -11.71 -12.03 16.38
N CYS A 184 -12.21 -12.19 15.14
CA CYS A 184 -12.92 -11.14 14.41
C CYS A 184 -14.39 -11.06 14.80
N ARG A 185 -14.93 -9.84 14.77
CA ARG A 185 -16.36 -9.61 14.97
C ARG A 185 -17.17 -10.10 13.78
N MET A 186 -18.32 -10.69 14.08
CA MET A 186 -19.31 -11.05 13.06
C MET A 186 -19.95 -9.78 12.47
N LYS A 187 -20.37 -9.84 11.21
CA LYS A 187 -21.06 -8.72 10.54
C LYS A 187 -22.30 -8.30 11.34
N GLY A 188 -22.37 -7.01 11.69
CA GLY A 188 -23.49 -6.43 12.41
C GLY A 188 -23.59 -6.83 13.89
N GLU A 189 -22.62 -7.56 14.44
CA GLU A 189 -22.63 -8.00 15.83
C GLU A 189 -21.46 -7.40 16.63
N SER A 190 -21.63 -7.32 17.95
CA SER A 190 -20.52 -7.02 18.86
C SER A 190 -19.68 -8.26 19.19
N ARG A 191 -20.23 -9.46 18.95
CA ARG A 191 -19.59 -10.75 19.25
C ARG A 191 -18.56 -11.11 18.18
N THR A 192 -17.48 -11.76 18.62
CA THR A 192 -16.52 -12.44 17.72
C THR A 192 -17.07 -13.79 17.27
N LEU A 193 -16.44 -14.38 16.24
CA LEU A 193 -16.77 -15.74 15.82
C LEU A 193 -16.56 -16.74 16.97
N ALA A 194 -15.49 -16.61 17.76
CA ALA A 194 -15.24 -17.46 18.91
C ALA A 194 -16.34 -17.35 19.98
N GLU A 195 -16.83 -16.15 20.24
CA GLU A 195 -17.94 -15.95 21.19
C GLU A 195 -19.23 -16.60 20.68
N LYS A 196 -19.50 -16.48 19.38
CA LYS A 196 -20.65 -17.15 18.77
C LYS A 196 -20.53 -18.68 18.90
N LEU A 197 -19.38 -19.25 18.55
CA LEU A 197 -19.16 -20.71 18.62
C LEU A 197 -19.27 -21.26 20.06
N ARG A 198 -18.80 -20.50 21.05
CA ARG A 198 -19.03 -20.81 22.46
C ARG A 198 -20.52 -20.81 22.80
N ASP A 199 -21.26 -19.79 22.38
CA ASP A 199 -22.69 -19.68 22.63
C ASP A 199 -23.49 -20.78 21.93
N ASP A 200 -23.02 -21.22 20.77
CA ASP A 200 -23.55 -22.37 20.02
C ASP A 200 -23.15 -23.74 20.65
N GLY A 201 -22.33 -23.74 21.70
CA GLY A 201 -21.91 -24.95 22.43
C GLY A 201 -20.82 -25.78 21.73
N VAL A 202 -20.08 -25.22 20.76
CA VAL A 202 -19.00 -25.92 20.05
C VAL A 202 -17.81 -26.19 20.96
N PHE A 203 -17.53 -25.24 21.87
CA PHE A 203 -16.52 -25.39 22.93
C PHE A 203 -16.92 -24.57 24.16
N THR A 204 -16.30 -24.88 25.29
CA THR A 204 -16.60 -24.19 26.57
C THR A 204 -15.86 -22.86 26.72
N THR A 205 -16.33 -22.02 27.62
CA THR A 205 -15.63 -20.78 27.98
C THR A 205 -14.21 -21.03 28.50
N ALA A 206 -13.98 -22.12 29.20
CA ALA A 206 -12.65 -22.49 29.72
C ALA A 206 -11.68 -22.83 28.59
N GLU A 207 -12.11 -23.65 27.63
CA GLU A 207 -11.33 -23.99 26.44
C GLU A 207 -11.01 -22.76 25.60
N GLY A 208 -12.00 -21.89 25.33
CA GLY A 208 -11.79 -20.67 24.56
C GLY A 208 -10.82 -19.69 25.21
N LYS A 209 -10.82 -19.58 26.56
CA LYS A 209 -9.83 -18.80 27.31
C LYS A 209 -8.43 -19.43 27.25
N ALA A 210 -8.34 -20.74 27.42
CA ALA A 210 -7.07 -21.48 27.34
C ALA A 210 -6.44 -21.37 25.93
N ALA A 211 -7.27 -21.39 24.90
CA ALA A 211 -6.84 -21.17 23.51
C ALA A 211 -6.53 -19.69 23.20
N GLY A 212 -6.86 -18.73 24.07
CA GLY A 212 -6.62 -17.31 23.86
C GLY A 212 -7.55 -16.65 22.84
N VAL A 213 -8.71 -17.25 22.54
CA VAL A 213 -9.71 -16.70 21.62
C VAL A 213 -10.89 -16.03 22.36
N LEU A 214 -10.96 -16.15 23.70
CA LEU A 214 -11.93 -15.49 24.58
C LEU A 214 -11.23 -14.79 25.74
N GLY A 215 -11.80 -13.66 26.16
CA GLY A 215 -11.37 -12.88 27.34
C GLY A 215 -10.67 -11.56 27.00
N SER A 216 -10.27 -10.80 28.05
CA SER A 216 -9.52 -9.55 27.88
C SER A 216 -8.13 -9.86 27.31
N GLY A 217 -7.86 -9.42 26.10
CA GLY A 217 -6.63 -9.73 25.34
C GLY A 217 -6.81 -10.77 24.24
N ALA A 218 -8.02 -11.34 24.08
CA ALA A 218 -8.38 -12.09 22.88
C ALA A 218 -8.45 -11.11 21.71
N GLY A 219 -7.47 -11.16 20.86
CA GLY A 219 -7.37 -10.34 19.64
C GLY A 219 -6.05 -10.66 18.99
N TRP A 220 -6.09 -11.39 17.90
CA TRP A 220 -4.92 -11.69 17.12
C TRP A 220 -5.27 -11.57 15.65
N ASN A 221 -4.53 -10.77 14.92
CA ASN A 221 -4.63 -10.71 13.48
C ASN A 221 -3.52 -11.55 12.85
N TYR A 222 -3.82 -12.15 11.72
CA TYR A 222 -2.82 -12.85 10.95
C TYR A 222 -1.78 -11.84 10.48
N SER A 223 -0.56 -12.04 10.93
CA SER A 223 0.61 -11.33 10.45
C SER A 223 1.42 -12.27 9.57
N TYR A 224 1.56 -11.92 8.31
CA TYR A 224 2.46 -12.65 7.45
C TYR A 224 3.90 -12.27 7.85
N ALA A 225 4.52 -13.07 8.68
CA ALA A 225 5.95 -12.98 8.94
C ALA A 225 6.69 -13.72 7.81
N PRO A 226 7.31 -13.04 6.86
CA PRO A 226 8.24 -13.73 5.99
C PRO A 226 9.41 -14.19 6.85
N TYR A 227 9.78 -15.43 6.72
CA TYR A 227 11.02 -15.99 7.31
C TYR A 227 12.24 -15.43 6.57
N ASN A 228 12.18 -14.17 6.17
CA ASN A 228 13.25 -13.49 5.47
C ASN A 228 13.88 -12.46 6.41
N ASN A 229 14.97 -12.86 7.05
CA ASN A 229 15.83 -11.98 7.85
C ASN A 229 16.55 -10.91 7.00
N SER A 230 16.29 -10.86 5.68
CA SER A 230 16.88 -9.84 4.82
C SER A 230 16.23 -8.48 5.10
N THR A 231 17.06 -7.47 5.23
CA THR A 231 16.64 -6.07 5.40
C THR A 231 16.57 -5.38 4.05
N VAL A 232 17.68 -5.41 3.30
CA VAL A 232 17.80 -4.85 1.96
C VAL A 232 18.57 -5.83 1.08
N LYS A 233 18.03 -6.14 -0.10
CA LYS A 233 18.66 -7.00 -1.10
C LYS A 233 18.98 -6.18 -2.35
N TYR A 234 20.21 -6.22 -2.80
CA TYR A 234 20.64 -5.60 -4.04
C TYR A 234 20.82 -6.64 -5.16
N VAL A 235 20.32 -6.30 -6.35
CA VAL A 235 20.54 -7.07 -7.58
C VAL A 235 20.75 -6.10 -8.75
N LYS A 236 21.77 -6.34 -9.58
CA LYS A 236 21.87 -5.75 -10.93
C LYS A 236 21.17 -6.71 -11.88
N LYS A 237 20.07 -6.30 -12.49
CA LYS A 237 19.21 -7.15 -13.32
C LYS A 237 19.06 -6.58 -14.72
N THR A 238 19.21 -7.43 -15.73
CA THR A 238 18.88 -7.10 -17.11
C THR A 238 17.56 -7.76 -17.48
N VAL A 239 16.62 -6.97 -17.99
CA VAL A 239 15.27 -7.42 -18.37
C VAL A 239 15.07 -7.12 -19.85
N ALA A 240 14.60 -8.12 -20.60
CA ALA A 240 14.14 -7.94 -21.97
C ALA A 240 12.81 -7.19 -21.97
N THR A 241 12.68 -6.17 -22.80
CA THR A 241 11.48 -5.37 -22.99
C THR A 241 11.10 -5.32 -24.47
N SER A 242 9.91 -4.83 -24.77
CA SER A 242 9.44 -4.66 -26.16
C SER A 242 10.33 -3.75 -27.02
N LYS A 243 11.17 -2.92 -26.38
CA LYS A 243 12.10 -1.98 -27.05
C LYS A 243 13.57 -2.25 -26.75
N GLY A 244 13.93 -3.51 -26.55
CA GLY A 244 15.30 -3.93 -26.21
C GLY A 244 15.50 -4.13 -24.70
N SER A 245 16.69 -4.60 -24.33
CA SER A 245 17.00 -4.93 -22.94
C SER A 245 17.35 -3.69 -22.12
N VAL A 246 16.92 -3.68 -20.86
CA VAL A 246 17.22 -2.64 -19.87
C VAL A 246 17.97 -3.26 -18.70
N THR A 247 19.08 -2.65 -18.30
CA THR A 247 19.83 -3.05 -17.11
C THR A 247 19.56 -2.07 -15.97
N ALA A 248 19.07 -2.58 -14.87
CA ALA A 248 18.68 -1.82 -13.67
C ALA A 248 19.49 -2.24 -12.45
N HIS A 249 19.74 -1.28 -11.56
CA HIS A 249 20.07 -1.50 -10.17
C HIS A 249 18.77 -1.56 -9.38
N VAL A 250 18.53 -2.66 -8.67
CA VAL A 250 17.29 -2.93 -7.92
C VAL A 250 17.65 -3.18 -6.47
N LEU A 251 17.08 -2.39 -5.58
CA LEU A 251 17.07 -2.64 -4.14
C LEU A 251 15.66 -3.09 -3.75
N THR A 252 15.56 -4.26 -3.16
CA THR A 252 14.33 -4.76 -2.54
C THR A 252 14.46 -4.55 -1.04
N VAL A 253 13.60 -3.73 -0.47
CA VAL A 253 13.61 -3.31 0.94
C VAL A 253 12.46 -4.00 1.65
N ASN A 254 12.76 -4.86 2.62
CA ASN A 254 11.76 -5.50 3.45
C ASN A 254 11.32 -4.54 4.58
N THR A 255 10.35 -3.70 4.27
CA THR A 255 9.85 -2.67 5.20
C THR A 255 9.06 -3.25 6.38
N ALA A 256 8.67 -4.54 6.32
CA ALA A 256 8.07 -5.24 7.46
C ALA A 256 9.10 -5.73 8.48
N ASN A 257 10.41 -5.67 8.16
CA ASN A 257 11.46 -6.00 9.12
C ASN A 257 11.61 -4.85 10.11
N PRO A 258 11.47 -5.06 11.43
CA PRO A 258 11.52 -3.99 12.45
C PRO A 258 12.87 -3.25 12.52
N ARG A 259 13.94 -3.82 11.95
CA ARG A 259 15.26 -3.18 11.83
C ARG A 259 15.33 -2.22 10.64
N VAL A 260 14.33 -2.18 9.78
CA VAL A 260 14.32 -1.33 8.58
C VAL A 260 13.47 -0.10 8.82
N THR A 261 14.07 1.05 8.65
CA THR A 261 13.37 2.35 8.62
C THR A 261 13.54 2.99 7.26
N VAL A 262 12.44 3.45 6.65
CA VAL A 262 12.45 4.19 5.39
C VAL A 262 11.93 5.60 5.63
N LYS A 263 12.70 6.60 5.22
CA LYS A 263 12.36 8.02 5.42
C LYS A 263 12.57 8.83 4.14
N SER A 264 11.67 9.73 3.86
CA SER A 264 11.93 10.86 2.95
C SER A 264 12.82 11.89 3.65
N ALA A 265 13.65 12.57 2.87
CA ALA A 265 14.46 13.67 3.37
C ALA A 265 14.50 14.80 2.34
N MET A 266 14.40 16.03 2.81
CA MET A 266 14.60 17.24 2.01
C MET A 266 15.82 17.99 2.56
N VAL A 267 16.64 18.54 1.67
CA VAL A 267 17.86 19.25 2.06
C VAL A 267 17.54 20.38 3.03
N ASN A 268 18.14 20.31 4.25
CA ASN A 268 17.92 21.23 5.36
C ASN A 268 16.46 21.42 5.79
N ASN A 269 15.55 20.52 5.39
CA ASN A 269 14.08 20.68 5.55
C ASN A 269 13.58 22.07 5.08
N THR A 270 14.21 22.61 4.04
CA THR A 270 13.95 23.96 3.53
C THR A 270 13.75 23.94 2.03
N LEU A 271 12.68 24.57 1.58
CA LEU A 271 12.40 24.73 0.15
C LEU A 271 13.46 25.60 -0.53
N GLY A 272 13.73 25.28 -1.78
CA GLY A 272 14.76 25.96 -2.58
C GLY A 272 16.18 25.44 -2.33
N ALA A 273 16.41 24.70 -1.23
CA ALA A 273 17.70 24.11 -0.94
C ALA A 273 17.95 22.87 -1.81
N THR A 274 19.17 22.78 -2.35
CA THR A 274 19.68 21.59 -3.05
C THR A 274 21.08 21.26 -2.55
N ALA A 275 21.51 20.02 -2.73
CA ALA A 275 22.87 19.60 -2.41
C ALA A 275 23.38 18.53 -3.37
N PRO A 276 24.71 18.39 -3.52
CA PRO A 276 25.31 17.24 -4.16
C PRO A 276 24.87 15.94 -3.49
N PHE A 277 24.56 14.93 -4.29
CA PHE A 277 24.06 13.64 -3.79
C PHE A 277 25.01 13.01 -2.76
N SER A 278 26.34 13.14 -2.97
CA SER A 278 27.34 12.68 -2.01
C SER A 278 27.22 13.37 -0.64
N LYS A 279 26.88 14.66 -0.60
CA LYS A 279 26.65 15.39 0.66
C LYS A 279 25.37 14.93 1.35
N ILE A 280 24.31 14.66 0.58
CA ILE A 280 23.06 14.12 1.13
C ILE A 280 23.33 12.74 1.78
N VAL A 281 24.07 11.85 1.09
CA VAL A 281 24.45 10.54 1.62
C VAL A 281 25.30 10.67 2.88
N GLN A 282 26.32 11.53 2.88
CA GLN A 282 27.19 11.76 4.05
C GLN A 282 26.40 12.29 5.26
N ASN A 283 25.43 13.17 5.02
CA ASN A 283 24.62 13.81 6.06
C ASN A 283 23.38 13.00 6.45
N SER A 284 23.15 11.83 5.84
CA SER A 284 21.96 11.01 6.11
C SER A 284 21.92 10.40 7.51
N GLY A 285 23.05 10.40 8.23
CA GLY A 285 23.12 9.78 9.56
C GLY A 285 23.21 8.25 9.52
N GLY A 286 23.76 7.67 8.44
CA GLY A 286 24.00 6.22 8.35
C GLY A 286 23.02 5.46 7.47
N ALA A 287 22.34 6.11 6.54
CA ALA A 287 21.49 5.41 5.58
C ALA A 287 22.30 4.36 4.78
N VAL A 288 21.83 3.13 4.77
CA VAL A 288 22.43 2.03 3.98
C VAL A 288 22.07 2.13 2.50
N ALA A 289 20.94 2.76 2.19
CA ALA A 289 20.54 3.05 0.80
C ALA A 289 19.91 4.45 0.70
N VAL A 290 20.15 5.11 -0.42
CA VAL A 290 19.56 6.42 -0.77
C VAL A 290 19.22 6.41 -2.27
N ILE A 291 18.02 6.87 -2.61
CA ILE A 291 17.62 7.14 -3.99
C ILE A 291 17.12 8.57 -4.10
N ASN A 292 17.27 9.23 -5.25
CA ASN A 292 16.66 10.53 -5.49
C ASN A 292 15.12 10.47 -5.39
N GLY A 293 14.48 11.59 -5.14
CA GLY A 293 13.03 11.69 -4.92
C GLY A 293 12.30 12.45 -6.02
N ASN A 294 11.50 13.42 -5.61
CA ASN A 294 10.58 14.18 -6.43
C ASN A 294 11.26 14.91 -7.61
N PHE A 295 10.49 15.10 -8.68
CA PHE A 295 10.79 16.15 -9.65
C PHE A 295 10.80 17.52 -8.96
N PHE A 296 11.52 18.45 -9.51
CA PHE A 296 11.57 19.82 -8.99
C PHE A 296 11.82 20.84 -10.10
N SER A 297 11.51 22.11 -9.83
CA SER A 297 11.74 23.23 -10.75
C SER A 297 13.22 23.59 -10.82
N ALA A 298 14.02 22.71 -11.42
CA ALA A 298 15.49 22.76 -11.41
C ALA A 298 16.08 24.03 -12.04
N TYR A 299 15.36 24.68 -12.95
CA TYR A 299 15.79 25.86 -13.69
C TYR A 299 15.28 27.17 -13.10
N ASN A 300 14.42 27.12 -12.09
CA ASN A 300 13.93 28.32 -11.40
C ASN A 300 14.94 28.76 -10.33
N ALA A 301 14.95 30.06 -10.01
CA ALA A 301 15.77 30.58 -8.92
C ALA A 301 15.37 29.94 -7.58
N PHE A 302 14.07 29.75 -7.34
CA PHE A 302 13.54 29.03 -6.19
C PHE A 302 13.13 27.60 -6.62
N LYS A 303 13.83 26.59 -6.10
CA LYS A 303 13.71 25.20 -6.52
C LYS A 303 12.65 24.47 -5.70
N THR A 304 11.41 24.45 -6.18
CA THR A 304 10.29 23.78 -5.51
C THR A 304 10.16 22.32 -5.98
N PRO A 305 9.87 21.36 -5.09
CA PRO A 305 9.45 20.02 -5.48
C PRO A 305 8.15 20.04 -6.29
N ILE A 306 7.84 18.95 -6.98
CA ILE A 306 6.55 18.71 -7.63
C ILE A 306 5.88 17.53 -6.91
N GLY A 307 4.59 17.68 -6.58
CA GLY A 307 3.84 16.72 -5.78
C GLY A 307 4.00 16.96 -4.28
N HIS A 308 3.87 15.92 -3.49
CA HIS A 308 3.93 16.00 -2.03
C HIS A 308 5.31 15.64 -1.50
N VAL A 309 5.76 16.34 -0.45
CA VAL A 309 6.91 15.98 0.36
C VAL A 309 6.52 16.06 1.82
N MET A 310 6.57 14.93 2.52
CA MET A 310 6.37 14.87 3.98
C MET A 310 7.61 14.24 4.61
N VAL A 311 8.15 14.86 5.66
CA VAL A 311 9.30 14.38 6.42
C VAL A 311 8.93 14.32 7.89
N ASP A 312 9.13 13.17 8.53
CA ASP A 312 8.84 12.93 9.95
C ASP A 312 7.41 13.37 10.37
N GLY A 313 6.43 13.18 9.48
CA GLY A 313 5.02 13.52 9.70
C GLY A 313 4.63 14.98 9.42
N GLU A 314 5.58 15.82 9.00
CA GLU A 314 5.32 17.21 8.62
C GLU A 314 5.35 17.37 7.10
N PHE A 315 4.30 18.00 6.52
CA PHE A 315 4.31 18.40 5.13
C PHE A 315 5.23 19.60 4.93
N LEU A 316 6.31 19.37 4.20
CA LEU A 316 7.22 20.44 3.79
C LEU A 316 6.77 21.10 2.47
N TYR A 317 6.09 20.33 1.61
CA TYR A 317 5.52 20.81 0.36
C TYR A 317 4.28 19.98 -0.02
N GLY A 318 3.25 20.63 -0.50
CA GLY A 318 2.02 19.96 -0.92
C GLY A 318 1.39 20.63 -2.14
N SER A 319 1.39 19.91 -3.27
CA SER A 319 0.60 20.21 -4.45
C SER A 319 -0.01 18.93 -4.99
N SER A 320 -1.27 18.94 -5.41
CA SER A 320 -2.04 17.73 -5.73
C SER A 320 -1.73 17.12 -7.10
N GLY A 321 -2.15 15.90 -7.32
CA GLY A 321 -2.46 15.32 -8.61
C GLY A 321 -1.48 14.34 -9.22
N ILE A 322 -0.39 13.94 -8.55
CA ILE A 322 0.55 12.92 -9.07
C ILE A 322 0.72 11.76 -8.10
N SER A 323 1.28 10.65 -8.62
CA SER A 323 1.55 9.46 -7.83
C SER A 323 2.45 9.76 -6.64
N SER A 324 2.13 9.20 -5.49
CA SER A 324 2.86 9.40 -4.24
C SER A 324 3.09 8.07 -3.53
N LEU A 325 4.26 7.93 -2.93
CA LEU A 325 4.62 6.87 -1.99
C LEU A 325 4.55 7.44 -0.58
N GLY A 326 3.68 6.89 0.25
CA GLY A 326 3.62 7.14 1.69
C GLY A 326 4.26 5.99 2.45
N ILE A 327 5.05 6.31 3.48
CA ILE A 327 5.60 5.35 4.43
C ILE A 327 5.00 5.63 5.80
N THR A 328 4.40 4.62 6.41
CA THR A 328 3.80 4.72 7.74
C THR A 328 4.86 4.55 8.85
N LYS A 329 4.49 4.85 10.09
CA LYS A 329 5.33 4.60 11.29
C LYS A 329 5.72 3.13 11.43
N SER A 330 4.88 2.21 10.98
CA SER A 330 5.16 0.77 11.00
C SER A 330 5.98 0.28 9.80
N GLY A 331 6.35 1.17 8.87
CA GLY A 331 7.12 0.83 7.67
C GLY A 331 6.27 0.41 6.47
N GLU A 332 4.94 0.38 6.58
CA GLU A 332 4.09 0.08 5.43
C GLU A 332 4.30 1.10 4.30
N ALA A 333 4.50 0.61 3.09
CA ALA A 333 4.61 1.42 1.89
C ALA A 333 3.26 1.45 1.15
N ARG A 334 2.70 2.64 0.94
CA ARG A 334 1.42 2.88 0.25
C ARG A 334 1.65 3.73 -0.98
N ILE A 335 1.13 3.31 -2.11
CA ILE A 335 1.19 4.08 -3.35
C ILE A 335 -0.22 4.44 -3.81
N GLY A 336 -0.45 5.72 -4.16
CA GLY A 336 -1.71 6.22 -4.68
C GLY A 336 -1.55 7.63 -5.25
N ARG A 337 -2.69 8.33 -5.45
CA ARG A 337 -2.73 9.73 -5.93
C ARG A 337 -3.50 10.62 -4.96
N PRO A 338 -3.00 10.78 -3.74
CA PRO A 338 -3.72 11.55 -2.74
C PRO A 338 -3.89 13.02 -3.15
N ALA A 339 -5.10 13.53 -2.96
CA ALA A 339 -5.35 14.97 -2.94
C ALA A 339 -5.39 15.41 -1.48
N LEU A 340 -4.31 16.04 -1.03
CA LEU A 340 -4.10 16.41 0.36
C LEU A 340 -4.45 17.86 0.62
N PHE A 341 -4.98 18.16 1.80
CA PHE A 341 -5.15 19.51 2.31
C PHE A 341 -4.94 19.55 3.82
N THR A 342 -4.67 20.74 4.32
CA THR A 342 -4.51 21.00 5.74
C THR A 342 -5.72 21.74 6.27
N ARG A 343 -6.13 21.45 7.49
CA ARG A 343 -7.18 22.19 8.19
C ARG A 343 -6.63 22.76 9.49
N VAL A 344 -6.78 24.07 9.65
CA VAL A 344 -6.59 24.77 10.92
C VAL A 344 -7.93 24.75 11.64
N LYS A 345 -8.00 24.17 12.83
CA LYS A 345 -9.25 23.93 13.58
C LYS A 345 -9.18 24.57 14.95
N GLU A 346 -10.21 25.34 15.32
CA GLU A 346 -10.33 25.95 16.65
C GLU A 346 -10.48 24.87 17.71
N THR A 347 -9.64 24.91 18.74
CA THR A 347 -9.66 23.95 19.84
C THR A 347 -10.91 24.19 20.70
N GLY A 348 -11.74 23.16 20.84
CA GLY A 348 -13.00 23.25 21.58
C GLY A 348 -14.10 24.06 20.88
N GLY A 349 -13.87 24.51 19.64
CA GLY A 349 -14.82 25.21 18.81
C GLY A 349 -15.23 24.45 17.56
N SER A 350 -16.17 25.03 16.79
CA SER A 350 -16.62 24.46 15.51
C SER A 350 -15.95 25.12 14.28
N ASN A 351 -15.20 26.19 14.46
CA ASN A 351 -14.59 26.92 13.35
C ASN A 351 -13.36 26.17 12.82
N SER A 352 -13.23 26.16 11.51
CA SER A 352 -12.05 25.61 10.86
C SER A 352 -11.80 26.27 9.50
N TRP A 353 -10.53 26.33 9.09
CA TRP A 353 -10.08 26.93 7.84
C TRP A 353 -9.20 25.94 7.08
N ALA A 354 -9.53 25.66 5.83
CA ALA A 354 -8.73 24.78 5.00
C ALA A 354 -7.60 25.55 4.32
N ALA A 355 -6.44 24.93 4.22
CA ALA A 355 -5.38 25.31 3.30
C ALA A 355 -5.19 24.16 2.30
N TYR A 356 -5.49 24.42 1.03
CA TYR A 356 -5.48 23.41 -0.04
C TYR A 356 -4.09 23.15 -0.60
N GLU A 357 -3.15 24.04 -0.30
CA GLU A 357 -1.75 23.93 -0.70
C GLU A 357 -0.83 24.26 0.48
N ILE A 358 0.38 23.70 0.47
CA ILE A 358 1.38 23.93 1.50
C ILE A 358 2.68 24.37 0.83
N ASN A 359 3.15 25.55 1.20
CA ASN A 359 4.44 26.11 0.78
C ASN A 359 4.58 26.26 -0.75
N THR A 360 3.48 26.43 -1.47
CA THR A 360 3.48 26.75 -2.90
C THR A 360 3.55 28.25 -3.12
N SER A 361 3.91 28.68 -4.34
CA SER A 361 4.03 30.10 -4.66
C SER A 361 2.75 30.74 -5.23
N TYR A 362 1.74 29.92 -5.53
CA TYR A 362 0.51 30.42 -6.16
C TYR A 362 -0.44 31.04 -5.13
N GLN A 363 -0.84 32.28 -5.32
CA GLN A 363 -1.72 33.05 -4.44
C GLN A 363 -2.85 33.69 -5.25
N GLY A 364 -3.83 32.88 -5.69
CA GLY A 364 -5.00 33.34 -6.43
C GLY A 364 -6.21 33.65 -5.54
N ASP A 365 -7.26 34.23 -6.11
CA ASP A 365 -8.45 34.70 -5.38
C ASP A 365 -9.20 33.59 -4.65
N SER A 366 -9.28 32.40 -5.24
CA SER A 366 -10.05 31.27 -4.69
C SER A 366 -9.18 30.21 -3.99
N VAL A 367 -7.92 30.51 -3.70
CA VAL A 367 -6.99 29.57 -3.06
C VAL A 367 -6.74 29.93 -1.60
N SER A 368 -6.34 28.92 -0.83
CA SER A 368 -5.72 29.10 0.47
C SER A 368 -4.43 28.31 0.55
N VAL A 369 -3.36 28.96 0.98
CA VAL A 369 -2.01 28.40 1.03
C VAL A 369 -1.43 28.56 2.43
N MET A 370 -0.99 27.46 3.02
CA MET A 370 -0.24 27.51 4.27
C MET A 370 1.25 27.69 3.99
N TYR A 371 1.88 28.58 4.73
CA TYR A 371 3.34 28.77 4.72
C TYR A 371 3.90 28.46 6.09
N THR A 372 4.81 27.50 6.13
CA THR A 372 5.52 27.05 7.33
C THR A 372 6.98 27.52 7.32
N PRO A 373 7.74 27.37 8.40
CA PRO A 373 9.17 27.68 8.41
C PRO A 373 10.00 26.97 7.33
N ALA A 374 9.51 25.84 6.79
CA ALA A 374 10.13 25.16 5.65
C ALA A 374 10.16 26.02 4.37
N TYR A 375 9.21 26.96 4.20
CA TYR A 375 9.21 27.93 3.11
C TYR A 375 10.28 29.00 3.29
N GLY A 376 10.54 29.40 4.54
CA GLY A 376 11.49 30.43 4.89
C GLY A 376 11.01 31.29 6.07
N LYS A 377 11.64 32.44 6.30
CA LYS A 377 11.30 33.36 7.40
C LYS A 377 10.13 34.29 7.06
N SER A 378 9.81 34.43 5.78
CA SER A 378 8.73 35.31 5.31
C SER A 378 8.23 34.84 3.94
N VAL A 379 7.04 35.29 3.57
CA VAL A 379 6.44 35.09 2.25
C VAL A 379 6.12 36.44 1.61
N ALA A 380 6.48 36.58 0.33
CA ALA A 380 6.08 37.71 -0.49
C ALA A 380 4.64 37.47 -0.99
N ILE A 381 3.81 38.49 -0.85
CA ILE A 381 2.39 38.46 -1.27
C ILE A 381 2.27 38.90 -2.72
N THR A 382 1.65 38.08 -3.54
CA THR A 382 1.41 38.32 -4.97
C THR A 382 -0.07 38.43 -5.29
N GLY A 383 -0.96 37.96 -4.42
CA GLY A 383 -2.42 38.03 -4.53
C GLY A 383 -3.03 38.97 -3.48
N SER A 384 -4.32 39.30 -3.66
CA SER A 384 -5.11 40.02 -2.66
C SER A 384 -5.89 39.04 -1.79
N GLY A 385 -5.95 39.28 -0.49
CA GLY A 385 -6.64 38.39 0.43
C GLY A 385 -6.44 38.73 1.90
N SER A 386 -6.53 37.74 2.77
CA SER A 386 -6.26 37.86 4.20
C SER A 386 -5.20 36.86 4.62
N MET A 387 -4.43 37.20 5.64
CA MET A 387 -3.40 36.34 6.23
C MET A 387 -3.76 35.97 7.66
N LEU A 388 -4.03 34.69 7.89
CA LEU A 388 -4.15 34.12 9.23
C LEU A 388 -2.74 33.82 9.76
N THR A 389 -2.38 34.38 10.90
CA THR A 389 -1.10 34.11 11.57
C THR A 389 -1.33 33.27 12.83
N VAL A 390 -0.62 32.16 12.92
CA VAL A 390 -0.64 31.25 14.09
C VAL A 390 0.76 31.09 14.66
N SER A 391 0.91 31.32 15.94
CA SER A 391 2.16 31.11 16.66
C SER A 391 1.91 30.26 17.90
N ARG A 392 2.69 29.20 18.11
CA ARG A 392 2.55 28.25 19.25
C ARG A 392 1.12 27.75 19.45
N GLY A 393 0.43 27.45 18.35
CA GLY A 393 -0.95 26.96 18.38
C GLY A 393 -2.01 28.00 18.77
N VAL A 394 -1.70 29.29 18.71
CA VAL A 394 -2.63 30.39 19.01
C VAL A 394 -2.72 31.33 17.79
N ILE A 395 -3.92 31.76 17.43
CA ILE A 395 -4.13 32.79 16.41
C ILE A 395 -3.60 34.12 16.96
N THR A 396 -2.60 34.72 16.29
CA THR A 396 -2.00 35.99 16.69
C THR A 396 -2.33 37.14 15.76
N GLY A 397 -2.89 36.85 14.58
CA GLY A 397 -3.33 37.89 13.63
C GLY A 397 -4.26 37.32 12.56
N PHE A 398 -5.12 38.19 12.03
CA PHE A 398 -5.91 37.97 10.83
C PHE A 398 -6.06 39.31 10.12
N ASP A 399 -5.18 39.58 9.15
CA ASP A 399 -5.01 40.90 8.55
C ASP A 399 -5.19 40.81 7.04
N ALA A 400 -5.76 41.86 6.45
CA ALA A 400 -5.83 42.02 5.00
C ALA A 400 -4.40 42.17 4.42
N VAL A 401 -4.15 41.51 3.29
CA VAL A 401 -2.88 41.60 2.56
C VAL A 401 -3.09 41.89 1.08
N ALA A 402 -2.13 42.57 0.48
CA ALA A 402 -2.15 42.94 -0.93
C ALA A 402 -0.80 42.65 -1.61
N PRO A 403 -0.76 42.56 -2.95
CA PRO A 403 0.48 42.39 -3.71
C PRO A 403 1.57 43.37 -3.30
N GLY A 404 2.79 42.88 -3.14
CA GLY A 404 3.96 43.66 -2.70
C GLY A 404 4.21 43.63 -1.18
N ALA A 405 3.25 43.19 -0.37
CA ALA A 405 3.49 42.99 1.07
C ALA A 405 4.45 41.80 1.31
N VAL A 406 5.17 41.83 2.43
CA VAL A 406 5.98 40.72 2.91
C VAL A 406 5.51 40.37 4.32
N VAL A 407 5.06 39.12 4.51
CA VAL A 407 4.55 38.65 5.79
C VAL A 407 5.56 37.70 6.44
N SER A 408 5.89 37.96 7.71
CA SER A 408 6.80 37.10 8.49
C SER A 408 6.11 35.78 8.86
N ILE A 409 6.82 34.68 8.72
CA ILE A 409 6.39 33.34 9.15
C ILE A 409 6.94 33.10 10.57
N PRO A 410 6.08 32.82 11.57
CA PRO A 410 6.53 32.53 12.93
C PRO A 410 7.39 31.26 12.98
N ALA A 411 8.52 31.32 13.67
CA ALA A 411 9.45 30.19 13.79
C ALA A 411 8.81 28.93 14.43
N ASN A 412 7.82 29.14 15.34
CA ASN A 412 7.05 28.08 15.99
C ASN A 412 5.57 28.18 15.60
N GLY A 413 5.29 28.25 14.29
CA GLY A 413 3.95 28.43 13.78
C GLY A 413 3.89 28.46 12.26
N TYR A 414 2.88 29.09 11.73
CA TYR A 414 2.65 29.19 10.30
C TYR A 414 1.76 30.39 9.97
N VAL A 415 1.67 30.74 8.70
CA VAL A 415 0.67 31.68 8.21
C VAL A 415 -0.16 31.00 7.12
N VAL A 416 -1.44 31.42 6.97
CA VAL A 416 -2.32 30.92 5.90
C VAL A 416 -2.81 32.10 5.10
N PHE A 417 -2.37 32.18 3.84
CA PHE A 417 -2.94 33.11 2.86
C PHE A 417 -4.32 32.59 2.44
N MET A 418 -5.31 33.46 2.45
CA MET A 418 -6.69 33.20 2.04
C MET A 418 -7.10 34.27 1.03
N GLY A 419 -7.25 33.87 -0.23
CA GLY A 419 -7.64 34.78 -1.30
C GLY A 419 -9.00 35.41 -1.08
N THR A 420 -9.27 36.55 -1.71
CA THR A 420 -10.53 37.31 -1.56
C THR A 420 -11.76 36.49 -1.89
N GLY A 421 -11.71 35.64 -2.92
CA GLY A 421 -12.80 34.74 -3.28
C GLY A 421 -13.05 33.65 -2.25
N TYR A 422 -11.99 33.16 -1.56
CA TYR A 422 -12.11 32.21 -0.47
C TYR A 422 -12.80 32.83 0.76
N THR A 423 -12.46 34.05 1.12
CA THR A 423 -13.01 34.74 2.31
C THR A 423 -14.39 35.39 2.08
N SER A 424 -14.83 35.52 0.85
CA SER A 424 -16.13 36.12 0.48
C SER A 424 -17.30 35.14 0.49
N THR A 425 -17.06 33.86 0.85
CA THR A 425 -18.11 32.84 0.89
C THR A 425 -18.97 32.94 2.17
N ASP A 426 -20.26 32.64 2.07
CA ASP A 426 -21.21 32.65 3.22
C ASP A 426 -20.79 31.69 4.35
N TYR A 427 -19.96 30.70 4.04
CA TYR A 427 -19.44 29.71 4.99
C TYR A 427 -18.19 30.16 5.73
N PHE A 428 -17.52 31.23 5.25
CA PHE A 428 -16.31 31.71 5.88
C PHE A 428 -16.62 32.29 7.26
N ARG A 429 -15.82 31.93 8.25
CA ARG A 429 -15.89 32.50 9.60
C ARG A 429 -14.57 33.20 9.89
N THR A 430 -14.63 34.47 10.23
CA THR A 430 -13.45 35.27 10.53
C THR A 430 -12.70 34.68 11.73
N PRO A 431 -11.41 34.36 11.59
CA PRO A 431 -10.59 33.89 12.70
C PRO A 431 -10.50 34.93 13.83
N ALA A 432 -10.65 34.48 15.07
CA ALA A 432 -10.55 35.36 16.24
C ALA A 432 -9.17 35.25 16.89
N VAL A 433 -8.48 36.38 17.02
CA VAL A 433 -7.18 36.48 17.72
C VAL A 433 -7.31 36.01 19.15
N GLY A 434 -6.31 35.27 19.65
CA GLY A 434 -6.26 34.68 20.98
C GLY A 434 -6.87 33.28 21.08
N LYS A 435 -7.50 32.75 20.04
CA LYS A 435 -8.03 31.38 20.04
C LYS A 435 -6.94 30.37 19.79
N SER A 436 -6.99 29.26 20.55
CA SER A 436 -6.13 28.10 20.33
C SER A 436 -6.62 27.29 19.15
N VAL A 437 -5.68 26.80 18.35
CA VAL A 437 -5.95 25.98 17.14
C VAL A 437 -5.03 24.78 17.06
N THR A 438 -5.54 23.74 16.42
CA THR A 438 -4.74 22.57 15.97
C THR A 438 -4.64 22.57 14.46
N MET A 439 -3.61 21.92 13.93
CA MET A 439 -3.43 21.69 12.51
C MET A 439 -3.54 20.19 12.25
N GLU A 440 -4.35 19.82 11.27
CA GLU A 440 -4.59 18.42 10.90
C GLU A 440 -4.49 18.28 9.37
N TYR A 441 -3.96 17.14 8.90
CA TYR A 441 -3.89 16.80 7.49
C TYR A 441 -5.05 15.90 7.10
N TYR A 442 -5.61 16.11 5.93
CA TYR A 442 -6.76 15.36 5.41
C TYR A 442 -6.57 14.98 3.95
N LEU A 443 -7.24 13.91 3.54
CA LEU A 443 -7.54 13.67 2.13
C LEU A 443 -8.75 14.51 1.73
N PHE A 444 -8.68 15.23 0.61
CA PHE A 444 -9.79 16.04 0.07
C PHE A 444 -11.00 15.16 -0.30
N LYS A 445 -10.71 13.94 -0.74
CA LYS A 445 -11.66 12.85 -0.98
C LYS A 445 -10.92 11.53 -0.81
N GLU A 446 -11.67 10.45 -0.61
CA GLU A 446 -11.05 9.13 -0.65
C GLU A 446 -10.27 8.96 -1.96
N ASP A 447 -9.03 8.52 -1.84
CA ASP A 447 -8.23 8.20 -3.02
C ASP A 447 -8.83 6.94 -3.66
N PRO A 448 -9.26 6.99 -4.94
CA PRO A 448 -9.80 5.84 -5.63
C PRO A 448 -8.80 4.67 -5.73
N GLU A 449 -7.51 4.94 -5.54
CA GLU A 449 -6.44 3.95 -5.49
C GLU A 449 -6.19 3.42 -4.07
N GLY A 450 -6.97 3.87 -3.07
CA GLY A 450 -6.94 3.36 -1.69
C GLY A 450 -5.80 3.92 -0.82
N PHE A 451 -5.15 5.02 -1.22
CA PHE A 451 -4.17 5.68 -0.38
C PHE A 451 -4.84 6.22 0.90
N ARG A 452 -4.28 5.89 2.04
CA ARG A 452 -4.71 6.39 3.36
C ARG A 452 -3.58 7.15 4.01
N LEU A 453 -3.92 8.26 4.68
CA LEU A 453 -2.95 9.12 5.35
C LEU A 453 -2.61 8.63 6.78
N ASP A 454 -3.40 7.72 7.32
CA ASP A 454 -3.24 7.21 8.69
C ASP A 454 -1.81 6.74 8.94
N ASP A 455 -1.18 7.28 9.98
CA ASP A 455 0.17 6.95 10.42
C ASP A 455 1.29 7.18 9.39
N VAL A 456 1.01 7.80 8.24
CA VAL A 456 2.03 8.17 7.25
C VAL A 456 2.94 9.26 7.83
N VAL A 457 4.25 9.03 7.76
CA VAL A 457 5.28 9.96 8.28
C VAL A 457 6.26 10.42 7.22
N SER A 458 6.27 9.79 6.04
CA SER A 458 7.14 10.15 4.92
C SER A 458 6.37 10.06 3.63
N ILE A 459 6.49 11.08 2.76
CA ILE A 459 5.91 11.06 1.41
C ILE A 459 6.94 11.59 0.42
N ILE A 460 7.08 10.88 -0.70
CA ILE A 460 7.67 11.39 -1.94
C ILE A 460 6.68 11.21 -3.08
N SER A 461 6.80 12.01 -4.12
CA SER A 461 5.92 11.94 -5.30
C SER A 461 6.70 11.86 -6.59
N GLY A 462 6.03 11.37 -7.64
CA GLY A 462 6.59 11.27 -8.97
C GLY A 462 5.55 10.96 -10.03
N ALA A 463 5.99 10.91 -11.28
CA ALA A 463 5.16 10.60 -12.44
C ALA A 463 6.04 10.13 -13.61
N PRO A 464 5.49 9.40 -14.59
CA PRO A 464 4.14 8.87 -14.60
C PRO A 464 4.00 7.60 -13.76
N ARG A 465 2.74 7.21 -13.45
CA ARG A 465 2.41 5.88 -12.94
C ARG A 465 2.86 4.83 -13.95
N LEU A 466 3.51 3.78 -13.48
CA LEU A 466 4.07 2.72 -14.32
C LEU A 466 3.24 1.45 -14.24
N VAL A 467 2.91 1.03 -13.02
CA VAL A 467 2.12 -0.16 -12.70
C VAL A 467 1.08 0.21 -11.67
N GLN A 468 -0.13 -0.32 -11.80
CA GLN A 468 -1.22 -0.22 -10.84
C GLN A 468 -1.99 -1.53 -10.78
N ASP A 469 -2.25 -2.04 -9.57
CA ASP A 469 -2.96 -3.30 -9.34
C ASP A 469 -2.36 -4.47 -10.15
N GLY A 470 -1.04 -4.50 -10.35
CA GLY A 470 -0.33 -5.52 -11.13
C GLY A 470 -0.47 -5.39 -12.64
N ALA A 471 -0.97 -4.27 -13.15
CA ALA A 471 -1.13 -4.00 -14.57
C ALA A 471 -0.37 -2.74 -15.02
N ILE A 472 0.11 -2.73 -16.27
CA ILE A 472 0.77 -1.56 -16.86
C ILE A 472 -0.24 -0.42 -17.02
N VAL A 473 0.12 0.78 -16.54
CA VAL A 473 -0.64 2.02 -16.71
C VAL A 473 -0.15 2.76 -17.94
N THR A 474 -1.02 3.02 -18.91
CA THR A 474 -0.68 3.75 -20.15
C THR A 474 -1.03 5.23 -20.10
N THR A 475 -1.97 5.63 -19.23
CA THR A 475 -2.35 7.03 -19.01
C THR A 475 -1.22 7.80 -18.34
N LEU A 476 -1.13 9.09 -18.65
CA LEU A 476 -0.14 10.00 -18.10
C LEU A 476 -0.80 10.98 -17.13
N GLU A 477 -0.09 11.36 -16.09
CA GLU A 477 -0.50 12.44 -15.21
C GLU A 477 -0.46 13.77 -15.94
N PRO A 478 -1.37 14.74 -15.60
CA PRO A 478 -1.33 16.08 -16.14
C PRO A 478 0.06 16.73 -15.97
N GLY A 479 0.56 17.38 -17.01
CA GLY A 479 1.88 18.02 -17.01
C GLY A 479 3.06 17.10 -17.37
N PHE A 480 2.85 15.79 -17.54
CA PHE A 480 3.89 14.81 -17.88
C PHE A 480 3.71 14.24 -19.31
N THR A 481 3.31 15.08 -20.26
CA THR A 481 3.02 14.68 -21.65
C THR A 481 4.19 14.89 -22.62
N GLU A 482 5.22 15.62 -22.22
CA GLU A 482 6.38 15.90 -23.08
C GLU A 482 7.17 14.63 -23.44
N ALA A 483 7.80 14.62 -24.61
CA ALA A 483 8.58 13.48 -25.12
C ALA A 483 9.67 13.01 -24.15
N ARG A 484 10.28 13.94 -23.39
CA ARG A 484 11.27 13.60 -22.35
C ARG A 484 10.70 12.70 -21.23
N PHE A 485 9.39 12.79 -20.95
CA PHE A 485 8.71 11.97 -19.96
C PHE A 485 8.02 10.74 -20.56
N THR A 486 7.93 10.64 -21.89
CA THR A 486 7.09 9.60 -22.53
C THR A 486 7.88 8.68 -23.43
N THR A 487 8.56 9.22 -24.44
CA THR A 487 9.16 8.45 -25.53
C THR A 487 10.68 8.44 -25.53
N ASN A 488 11.33 9.49 -24.99
CA ASN A 488 12.78 9.58 -25.00
C ASN A 488 13.41 8.64 -23.97
N SER A 489 14.49 7.97 -24.36
CA SER A 489 15.35 7.25 -23.43
C SER A 489 16.19 8.23 -22.63
N ALA A 490 16.22 8.05 -21.33
CA ALA A 490 17.04 8.84 -20.39
C ALA A 490 17.31 8.01 -19.13
N PRO A 491 18.34 8.35 -18.32
CA PRO A 491 18.47 7.78 -16.98
C PRO A 491 17.16 7.88 -16.20
N ARG A 492 16.74 6.80 -15.56
CA ARG A 492 15.46 6.71 -14.84
C ARG A 492 15.63 6.23 -13.43
N SER A 493 14.79 6.74 -12.55
CA SER A 493 14.59 6.22 -11.22
C SER A 493 13.11 5.94 -11.01
N ALA A 494 12.79 4.89 -10.25
CA ALA A 494 11.42 4.52 -9.93
C ALA A 494 11.34 3.90 -8.53
N VAL A 495 10.16 3.98 -7.95
CA VAL A 495 9.80 3.26 -6.73
C VAL A 495 8.56 2.40 -6.99
N GLY A 496 8.45 1.29 -6.28
CA GLY A 496 7.30 0.40 -6.41
C GLY A 496 7.14 -0.48 -5.19
N VAL A 497 5.97 -1.10 -5.07
CA VAL A 497 5.66 -2.11 -4.06
C VAL A 497 5.35 -3.40 -4.81
N ASN A 498 6.01 -4.50 -4.43
CA ASN A 498 5.76 -5.80 -5.05
C ASN A 498 4.61 -6.54 -4.34
N GLY A 499 4.20 -7.69 -4.92
CA GLY A 499 3.14 -8.53 -4.35
C GLY A 499 3.44 -9.10 -2.96
N ALA A 500 4.69 -8.99 -2.49
CA ALA A 500 5.09 -9.35 -1.12
C ALA A 500 5.04 -8.15 -0.15
N GLY A 501 4.63 -6.96 -0.59
CA GLY A 501 4.63 -5.73 0.21
C GLY A 501 6.01 -5.12 0.42
N GLU A 502 7.05 -5.61 -0.27
CA GLU A 502 8.40 -5.06 -0.19
C GLU A 502 8.51 -3.83 -1.09
N LEU A 503 9.22 -2.82 -0.61
CA LEU A 503 9.51 -1.60 -1.36
C LEU A 503 10.68 -1.84 -2.32
N LEU A 504 10.48 -1.54 -3.59
CA LEU A 504 11.53 -1.56 -4.61
C LEU A 504 12.02 -0.14 -4.91
N LEU A 505 13.34 0.04 -4.83
CA LEU A 505 14.03 1.22 -5.31
C LEU A 505 14.80 0.82 -6.57
N VAL A 506 14.51 1.46 -7.69
CA VAL A 506 15.03 1.05 -9.00
C VAL A 506 15.70 2.22 -9.69
N SER A 507 16.94 2.01 -10.19
CA SER A 507 17.68 2.99 -10.97
C SER A 507 18.19 2.37 -12.27
N VAL A 508 18.01 3.07 -13.37
CA VAL A 508 18.46 2.70 -14.72
C VAL A 508 19.37 3.80 -15.27
N PRO A 509 20.63 3.88 -14.82
CA PRO A 509 21.55 4.96 -15.23
C PRO A 509 21.91 4.89 -16.71
N GLY A 510 21.84 3.73 -17.36
CA GLY A 510 22.05 3.55 -18.79
C GLY A 510 20.92 4.08 -19.68
N GLY A 511 19.81 4.50 -19.08
CA GLY A 511 18.64 5.04 -19.78
C GLY A 511 17.59 4.01 -20.14
N ALA A 512 16.34 4.46 -20.06
CA ALA A 512 15.15 3.73 -20.51
C ALA A 512 14.05 4.70 -20.93
N THR A 513 13.16 4.26 -21.81
CA THR A 513 11.89 4.93 -22.07
C THR A 513 10.90 4.61 -20.95
N ILE A 514 9.84 5.39 -20.81
CA ILE A 514 8.79 5.09 -19.82
C ILE A 514 8.12 3.73 -20.10
N GLN A 515 7.95 3.36 -21.37
CA GLN A 515 7.40 2.04 -21.69
C GLN A 515 8.31 0.91 -21.20
N GLN A 516 9.62 1.04 -21.35
CA GLN A 516 10.58 0.08 -20.81
C GLN A 516 10.56 0.04 -19.27
N MET A 517 10.38 1.19 -18.62
CA MET A 517 10.21 1.24 -17.14
C MET A 517 8.93 0.53 -16.66
N ARG A 518 7.82 0.66 -17.39
CA ARG A 518 6.58 -0.07 -17.10
C ARG A 518 6.79 -1.58 -17.12
N GLU A 519 7.40 -2.07 -18.21
CA GLU A 519 7.69 -3.50 -18.40
C GLU A 519 8.71 -4.01 -17.36
N LEU A 520 9.74 -3.21 -17.06
CA LEU A 520 10.72 -3.51 -16.03
C LEU A 520 10.04 -3.66 -14.65
N MET A 521 9.29 -2.67 -14.20
CA MET A 521 8.65 -2.70 -12.87
C MET A 521 7.65 -3.85 -12.74
N LEU A 522 6.87 -4.12 -13.78
CA LEU A 522 5.99 -5.28 -13.82
C LEU A 522 6.78 -6.60 -13.72
N SER A 523 7.89 -6.74 -14.47
CA SER A 523 8.76 -7.93 -14.44
C SER A 523 9.48 -8.14 -13.11
N LEU A 524 9.61 -7.10 -12.32
CA LEU A 524 10.13 -7.14 -10.94
C LEU A 524 9.06 -7.56 -9.92
N GLY A 525 7.82 -7.79 -10.37
CA GLY A 525 6.71 -8.21 -9.52
C GLY A 525 6.00 -7.05 -8.80
N CYS A 526 6.19 -5.81 -9.25
CA CYS A 526 5.47 -4.68 -8.66
C CYS A 526 3.97 -4.81 -8.94
N VAL A 527 3.18 -4.60 -7.90
CA VAL A 527 1.73 -4.40 -7.99
C VAL A 527 1.41 -2.92 -8.19
N ASP A 528 2.23 -2.05 -7.58
CA ASP A 528 2.17 -0.61 -7.77
C ASP A 528 3.57 -0.03 -7.99
N ALA A 529 3.71 0.90 -8.92
CA ALA A 529 4.98 1.58 -9.19
C ALA A 529 4.78 2.90 -9.93
N PHE A 530 5.68 3.85 -9.68
CA PHE A 530 5.74 5.09 -10.46
C PHE A 530 7.19 5.55 -10.65
N ASN A 531 7.38 6.36 -11.70
CA ASN A 531 8.66 6.98 -12.01
C ASN A 531 8.87 8.22 -11.15
N ILE A 532 10.06 8.38 -10.61
CA ILE A 532 10.50 9.60 -9.88
C ILE A 532 11.46 10.40 -10.76
N ASP A 533 12.04 11.49 -10.26
CA ASP A 533 12.91 12.33 -11.07
C ASP A 533 14.06 11.51 -11.68
N GLY A 534 14.37 11.80 -12.92
CA GLY A 534 15.35 11.07 -13.72
C GLY A 534 16.31 12.01 -14.45
N GLY A 535 16.87 11.55 -15.57
CA GLY A 535 17.85 12.32 -16.31
C GLY A 535 19.05 12.66 -15.44
N ALA A 536 19.39 13.95 -15.35
CA ALA A 536 20.50 14.43 -14.53
C ALA A 536 20.28 14.30 -13.01
N SER A 537 19.07 13.96 -12.55
CA SER A 537 18.78 13.75 -11.13
C SER A 537 18.87 12.28 -10.69
N CYS A 538 19.04 11.34 -11.64
CA CYS A 538 19.10 9.92 -11.34
C CYS A 538 20.27 9.59 -10.42
N GLY A 539 19.97 9.13 -9.20
CA GLY A 539 20.95 8.84 -8.15
C GLY A 539 20.55 7.67 -7.28
N MET A 540 21.50 6.76 -7.02
CA MET A 540 21.32 5.62 -6.12
C MET A 540 22.62 5.30 -5.41
N TYR A 541 22.55 5.14 -4.10
CA TYR A 541 23.63 4.71 -3.23
C TYR A 541 23.21 3.45 -2.47
N TYR A 542 24.13 2.53 -2.27
CA TYR A 542 23.94 1.34 -1.45
C TYR A 542 25.26 0.86 -0.84
N ASN A 543 25.29 0.72 0.48
CA ASN A 543 26.41 0.14 1.25
C ASN A 543 27.80 0.58 0.78
N GLY A 544 28.08 1.89 0.78
CA GLY A 544 29.37 2.44 0.41
C GLY A 544 29.55 2.69 -1.08
N SER A 545 28.64 2.25 -1.94
CA SER A 545 28.77 2.34 -3.39
C SER A 545 27.74 3.26 -4.03
N TYR A 546 28.17 4.17 -4.90
CA TYR A 546 27.28 4.97 -5.74
C TYR A 546 26.95 4.17 -6.99
N LEU A 547 25.74 3.62 -7.07
CA LEU A 547 25.22 2.82 -8.19
C LEU A 547 24.77 3.70 -9.36
N ALA A 548 24.34 4.92 -9.05
CA ALA A 548 24.07 6.01 -9.97
C ALA A 548 24.41 7.33 -9.30
N THR A 549 24.99 8.27 -10.05
CA THR A 549 25.40 9.59 -9.54
C THR A 549 24.70 10.69 -10.31
N PRO A 550 23.90 11.54 -9.66
CA PRO A 550 23.29 12.69 -10.32
C PRO A 550 24.29 13.64 -10.93
N GLY A 551 23.99 14.17 -12.11
CA GLY A 551 24.76 15.23 -12.78
C GLY A 551 24.37 16.65 -12.31
N ARG A 552 23.54 16.76 -11.27
CA ARG A 552 23.11 18.02 -10.66
C ARG A 552 22.86 17.84 -9.16
N GLU A 553 22.77 18.93 -8.45
CA GLU A 553 22.24 18.94 -7.09
C GLU A 553 20.74 18.60 -7.07
N ILE A 554 20.27 17.94 -6.02
CA ILE A 554 18.88 17.52 -5.86
C ILE A 554 18.32 17.95 -4.49
N PRO A 555 17.00 18.19 -4.37
CA PRO A 555 16.39 18.66 -3.11
C PRO A 555 15.89 17.52 -2.21
N VAL A 556 15.38 16.41 -2.79
CA VAL A 556 14.62 15.37 -2.08
C VAL A 556 15.19 13.99 -2.36
N THR A 557 15.23 13.15 -1.33
CA THR A 557 15.65 11.74 -1.41
C THR A 557 14.73 10.85 -0.59
N LEU A 558 14.73 9.55 -0.90
CA LEU A 558 14.22 8.50 -0.02
C LEU A 558 15.43 7.72 0.53
N GLN A 559 15.47 7.51 1.82
CA GLN A 559 16.58 6.94 2.55
C GLN A 559 16.16 5.70 3.33
N VAL A 560 17.01 4.68 3.37
CA VAL A 560 16.76 3.42 4.08
C VAL A 560 17.84 3.23 5.13
N PHE A 561 17.42 2.94 6.35
CA PHE A 561 18.26 2.65 7.51
C PHE A 561 18.04 1.20 7.94
N VAL A 562 19.09 0.60 8.50
CA VAL A 562 19.05 -0.74 9.09
C VAL A 562 19.79 -0.71 10.41
N ASP A 563 19.06 -0.96 11.50
CA ASP A 563 19.58 -1.01 12.87
C ASP A 563 20.23 -2.37 13.18
#